data_c02d7d88d725e92df906ca6b96c31520
#
_entry.id   c02d7d88d725e92df906ca6b96c31520
#
_cell.length_a   1.000
_cell.length_b   1.000
_cell.length_c   1.000
_cell.angle_alpha   90.00
_cell.angle_beta   90.00
_cell.angle_gamma   90.00
#
_symmetry.space_group_name_H-M   'P 1'
#
loop_
_entity.id
_entity.type
_entity.pdbx_description
1 polymer ?
#
loop_
_entity_poly.entity_id
_entity_poly.type
_entity_poly.pdbx_seq_one_letter_code
_entity_poly.pdbx_strand_id
1 'polypeptide(L)'
;YQEISAQGGFEVVFVSSDRDDESFDQYFSKMPWLAIPFADDQKRKGLKELFQVKGIPSLVIVGADGKVATDQGAKIVTDHGAEGYPFSGEKLEFLKEKQEIARKNQTLVSLLVSSSRDFVISNDGVKVPVADLEGKMVGLYFYFHGHPPSVQFTSRLADVYKKIKEKGESFEVVLVGLDGNEDEFKKGFQTMPWLALPFQDSTCDKLVSYFELNALPTLVIIGPDGKTLNPNAADLIEDQGAEAYPFSLEKLVEFAEIEKARLESQTLESLLVQGDKDFVLDKSGSKVLVSELSGKNILFYFSAQWCGPCRAFLPKLIEIYHEIKAKDSAFQIIFVSGDRDELAYNEFYSGMPWLALPFGDQRKWSLQRRFKVQS
;
A
#
# COMPACT_ATOMS: atom_id res chain seq x y z
N TYR A 1 -30.23 -3.93 5.43
CA TYR A 1 -31.46 -4.69 5.34
C TYR A 1 -32.63 -3.90 5.91
N GLN A 2 -32.57 -3.43 7.16
CA GLN A 2 -33.68 -2.73 7.83
C GLN A 2 -34.18 -1.52 7.03
N GLU A 3 -33.31 -0.72 6.45
CA GLU A 3 -33.65 0.47 5.67
C GLU A 3 -34.41 0.14 4.37
N ILE A 4 -34.09 -0.99 3.73
CA ILE A 4 -34.69 -1.38 2.44
C ILE A 4 -35.94 -2.23 2.64
N SER A 5 -35.92 -3.16 3.61
CA SER A 5 -37.04 -4.07 3.87
C SER A 5 -38.31 -3.34 4.29
N ALA A 6 -38.19 -2.19 4.96
CA ALA A 6 -39.32 -1.32 5.34
C ALA A 6 -40.06 -0.74 4.13
N GLN A 7 -39.42 -0.67 2.94
CA GLN A 7 -40.05 -0.20 1.70
C GLN A 7 -40.79 -1.29 0.95
N GLY A 8 -40.66 -2.56 1.36
CA GLY A 8 -41.25 -3.72 0.71
C GLY A 8 -40.55 -4.15 -0.58
N GLY A 9 -40.86 -5.35 -1.05
CA GLY A 9 -40.31 -5.86 -2.32
C GLY A 9 -38.85 -6.34 -2.30
N PHE A 10 -38.26 -6.46 -1.11
CA PHE A 10 -36.88 -6.89 -0.92
C PHE A 10 -36.79 -7.95 0.19
N GLU A 11 -36.07 -9.04 -0.08
CA GLU A 11 -35.80 -10.10 0.90
C GLU A 11 -34.43 -10.67 0.68
N VAL A 12 -33.79 -11.15 1.75
CA VAL A 12 -32.54 -11.86 1.73
C VAL A 12 -32.73 -13.31 2.15
N VAL A 13 -32.11 -14.23 1.44
CA VAL A 13 -32.11 -15.65 1.80
C VAL A 13 -30.67 -16.10 2.04
N PHE A 14 -30.38 -16.47 3.28
CA PHE A 14 -29.08 -17.01 3.66
C PHE A 14 -28.93 -18.45 3.17
N VAL A 15 -27.81 -18.71 2.50
CA VAL A 15 -27.40 -20.05 2.06
C VAL A 15 -26.06 -20.37 2.74
N SER A 16 -26.13 -21.17 3.81
CA SER A 16 -24.96 -21.47 4.64
C SER A 16 -23.95 -22.38 3.95
N SER A 17 -22.68 -22.14 4.27
CA SER A 17 -21.55 -23.05 4.00
C SER A 17 -21.00 -23.68 5.28
N ASP A 18 -21.73 -23.58 6.41
CA ASP A 18 -21.32 -24.18 7.68
C ASP A 18 -21.25 -25.71 7.57
N ARG A 19 -20.44 -26.31 8.43
CA ARG A 19 -20.19 -27.76 8.40
C ARG A 19 -21.16 -28.56 9.26
N ASP A 20 -21.79 -27.90 10.22
CA ASP A 20 -22.70 -28.50 11.21
C ASP A 20 -23.87 -27.57 11.53
N ASP A 21 -24.92 -28.15 12.10
CA ASP A 21 -26.18 -27.49 12.42
C ASP A 21 -26.01 -26.45 13.54
N GLU A 22 -25.17 -26.73 14.52
CA GLU A 22 -24.90 -25.84 15.65
C GLU A 22 -24.25 -24.52 15.18
N SER A 23 -23.25 -24.60 14.31
CA SER A 23 -22.59 -23.44 13.70
C SER A 23 -23.58 -22.63 12.85
N PHE A 24 -24.46 -23.31 12.09
CA PHE A 24 -25.50 -22.67 11.32
C PHE A 24 -26.46 -21.89 12.22
N ASP A 25 -27.01 -22.53 13.26
CA ASP A 25 -27.98 -21.91 14.16
C ASP A 25 -27.38 -20.71 14.90
N GLN A 26 -26.14 -20.87 15.40
CA GLN A 26 -25.42 -19.81 16.10
C GLN A 26 -25.19 -18.57 15.21
N TYR A 27 -24.90 -18.78 13.93
CA TYR A 27 -24.67 -17.70 12.99
C TYR A 27 -25.98 -17.09 12.48
N PHE A 28 -26.96 -17.93 12.09
CA PHE A 28 -28.25 -17.49 11.57
C PHE A 28 -29.11 -16.76 12.63
N SER A 29 -28.98 -17.11 13.91
CA SER A 29 -29.70 -16.41 15.00
C SER A 29 -29.43 -14.90 15.08
N LYS A 30 -28.36 -14.42 14.44
CA LYS A 30 -27.97 -13.01 14.38
C LYS A 30 -28.52 -12.30 13.13
N MET A 31 -29.20 -13.01 12.25
CA MET A 31 -29.67 -12.50 10.96
C MET A 31 -31.17 -12.21 10.99
N PRO A 32 -31.62 -11.05 10.48
CA PRO A 32 -33.04 -10.66 10.48
C PRO A 32 -33.81 -11.14 9.24
N TRP A 33 -33.26 -12.06 8.44
CA TRP A 33 -33.80 -12.50 7.16
C TRP A 33 -33.98 -14.01 7.09
N LEU A 34 -34.40 -14.53 5.96
CA LEU A 34 -34.72 -15.95 5.76
C LEU A 34 -33.42 -16.79 5.52
N ALA A 35 -33.52 -18.10 5.69
CA ALA A 35 -32.46 -19.03 5.34
C ALA A 35 -32.97 -20.30 4.67
N ILE A 36 -32.16 -20.93 3.84
CA ILE A 36 -32.37 -22.33 3.43
C ILE A 36 -32.08 -23.22 4.64
N PRO A 37 -32.97 -24.12 5.05
CA PRO A 37 -32.76 -25.02 6.19
C PRO A 37 -31.44 -25.77 6.06
N PHE A 38 -30.70 -25.89 7.16
CA PHE A 38 -29.42 -26.59 7.16
C PHE A 38 -29.52 -28.02 6.65
N ALA A 39 -30.61 -28.73 7.00
CA ALA A 39 -30.87 -30.10 6.55
C ALA A 39 -31.09 -30.26 5.04
N ASP A 40 -31.42 -29.18 4.31
CA ASP A 40 -31.60 -29.21 2.85
C ASP A 40 -30.27 -29.00 2.09
N ASP A 41 -29.38 -29.96 2.28
CA ASP A 41 -28.04 -29.93 1.66
C ASP A 41 -28.10 -29.95 0.12
N GLN A 42 -29.08 -30.63 -0.45
CA GLN A 42 -29.27 -30.70 -1.90
C GLN A 42 -29.57 -29.31 -2.45
N LYS A 43 -30.46 -28.54 -1.81
CA LYS A 43 -30.80 -27.20 -2.26
C LYS A 43 -29.67 -26.20 -2.06
N ARG A 44 -28.94 -26.30 -0.94
CA ARG A 44 -27.76 -25.45 -0.68
C ARG A 44 -26.68 -25.65 -1.73
N LYS A 45 -26.37 -26.93 -2.07
CA LYS A 45 -25.39 -27.27 -3.13
C LYS A 45 -25.89 -26.84 -4.51
N GLY A 46 -27.17 -27.12 -4.82
CA GLY A 46 -27.76 -26.75 -6.12
C GLY A 46 -27.73 -25.24 -6.36
N LEU A 47 -28.02 -24.41 -5.34
CA LEU A 47 -27.91 -22.94 -5.44
C LEU A 47 -26.47 -22.48 -5.63
N LYS A 48 -25.51 -23.11 -4.94
CA LYS A 48 -24.09 -22.79 -5.08
C LYS A 48 -23.59 -23.09 -6.50
N GLU A 49 -24.00 -24.21 -7.08
CA GLU A 49 -23.70 -24.58 -8.45
C GLU A 49 -24.40 -23.67 -9.47
N LEU A 50 -25.73 -23.44 -9.29
CA LEU A 50 -26.53 -22.59 -10.17
C LEU A 50 -25.94 -21.18 -10.29
N PHE A 51 -25.52 -20.58 -9.17
CA PHE A 51 -24.96 -19.23 -9.13
C PHE A 51 -23.44 -19.21 -9.26
N GLN A 52 -22.79 -20.35 -9.49
CA GLN A 52 -21.33 -20.49 -9.65
C GLN A 52 -20.52 -19.82 -8.53
N VAL A 53 -20.97 -19.96 -7.29
CA VAL A 53 -20.34 -19.35 -6.12
C VAL A 53 -18.98 -19.96 -5.87
N LYS A 54 -17.91 -19.19 -6.10
CA LYS A 54 -16.49 -19.63 -5.98
C LYS A 54 -15.91 -19.39 -4.60
N GLY A 55 -16.50 -18.49 -3.81
CA GLY A 55 -16.00 -18.11 -2.49
C GLY A 55 -17.03 -17.33 -1.69
N ILE A 56 -16.74 -17.10 -0.42
CA ILE A 56 -17.56 -16.32 0.52
C ILE A 56 -16.73 -15.15 1.08
N PRO A 57 -17.37 -13.97 1.38
CA PRO A 57 -18.78 -13.70 1.20
C PRO A 57 -19.19 -13.57 -0.27
N SER A 58 -20.39 -14.05 -0.61
CA SER A 58 -21.00 -13.87 -1.92
C SER A 58 -22.46 -13.45 -1.77
N LEU A 59 -22.90 -12.48 -2.53
CA LEU A 59 -24.28 -12.02 -2.57
C LEU A 59 -24.72 -11.90 -4.03
N VAL A 60 -25.67 -12.75 -4.42
CA VAL A 60 -26.25 -12.74 -5.75
C VAL A 60 -27.58 -12.01 -5.69
N ILE A 61 -27.77 -11.01 -6.53
CA ILE A 61 -29.00 -10.24 -6.65
C ILE A 61 -29.87 -10.87 -7.75
N VAL A 62 -31.08 -11.23 -7.38
CA VAL A 62 -32.08 -11.78 -8.31
C VAL A 62 -33.22 -10.75 -8.48
N GLY A 63 -33.53 -10.42 -9.71
CA GLY A 63 -34.61 -9.49 -10.04
C GLY A 63 -36.00 -10.08 -9.82
N ALA A 64 -37.02 -9.23 -9.88
CA ALA A 64 -38.42 -9.64 -9.75
C ALA A 64 -38.88 -10.61 -10.86
N ASP A 65 -38.16 -10.66 -11.97
CA ASP A 65 -38.36 -11.60 -13.08
C ASP A 65 -37.71 -12.97 -12.83
N GLY A 66 -37.06 -13.16 -11.68
CA GLY A 66 -36.33 -14.39 -11.30
C GLY A 66 -34.99 -14.56 -11.95
N LYS A 67 -34.50 -13.59 -12.73
CA LYS A 67 -33.16 -13.64 -13.34
C LYS A 67 -32.12 -13.03 -12.44
N VAL A 68 -30.89 -13.52 -12.57
CA VAL A 68 -29.72 -12.91 -11.91
C VAL A 68 -29.49 -11.53 -12.50
N ALA A 69 -29.63 -10.50 -11.67
CA ALA A 69 -29.30 -9.13 -12.02
C ALA A 69 -27.79 -8.88 -11.91
N THR A 70 -27.15 -9.42 -10.86
CA THR A 70 -25.69 -9.37 -10.67
C THR A 70 -25.23 -10.39 -9.63
N ASP A 71 -24.00 -10.87 -9.78
CA ASP A 71 -23.27 -11.68 -8.81
C ASP A 71 -22.32 -10.83 -7.92
N GLN A 72 -22.24 -9.53 -8.19
CA GLN A 72 -21.39 -8.56 -7.48
C GLN A 72 -22.11 -7.90 -6.29
N GLY A 73 -23.22 -8.46 -5.81
CA GLY A 73 -24.03 -7.86 -4.76
C GLY A 73 -23.28 -7.51 -3.50
N ALA A 74 -22.31 -8.33 -3.08
CA ALA A 74 -21.50 -8.07 -1.90
C ALA A 74 -20.69 -6.76 -2.07
N LYS A 75 -20.05 -6.57 -3.23
CA LYS A 75 -19.30 -5.35 -3.56
C LYS A 75 -20.25 -4.14 -3.60
N ILE A 76 -21.38 -4.25 -4.26
CA ILE A 76 -22.34 -3.15 -4.40
C ILE A 76 -22.87 -2.69 -3.03
N VAL A 77 -23.16 -3.63 -2.13
CA VAL A 77 -23.61 -3.31 -0.77
C VAL A 77 -22.49 -2.66 0.04
N THR A 78 -21.24 -3.11 -0.14
CA THR A 78 -20.08 -2.50 0.52
C THR A 78 -19.85 -1.06 0.02
N ASP A 79 -19.92 -0.85 -1.30
CA ASP A 79 -19.60 0.44 -1.92
C ASP A 79 -20.72 1.48 -1.79
N HIS A 80 -21.99 1.05 -1.81
CA HIS A 80 -23.15 1.93 -1.91
C HIS A 80 -24.20 1.74 -0.81
N GLY A 81 -24.07 0.71 0.02
CA GLY A 81 -25.05 0.42 1.08
C GLY A 81 -26.48 0.32 0.55
N ALA A 82 -27.42 0.91 1.28
CA ALA A 82 -28.84 0.97 0.90
C ALA A 82 -29.11 1.84 -0.35
N GLU A 83 -28.25 2.83 -0.63
CA GLU A 83 -28.38 3.70 -1.81
C GLU A 83 -28.25 2.91 -3.12
N GLY A 84 -27.55 1.76 -3.11
CA GLY A 84 -27.43 0.85 -4.24
C GLY A 84 -28.75 0.20 -4.68
N TYR A 85 -29.76 0.15 -3.83
CA TYR A 85 -31.05 -0.44 -4.16
C TYR A 85 -31.77 0.32 -5.32
N PRO A 86 -32.38 -0.39 -6.28
CA PRO A 86 -32.68 -1.83 -6.37
C PRO A 86 -31.52 -2.69 -6.94
N PHE A 87 -30.29 -2.26 -6.88
CA PHE A 87 -29.09 -2.97 -7.36
C PHE A 87 -29.11 -3.29 -8.86
N SER A 88 -29.91 -2.54 -9.63
CA SER A 88 -29.98 -2.69 -11.08
C SER A 88 -28.78 -2.04 -11.78
N GLY A 89 -28.48 -2.49 -13.01
CA GLY A 89 -27.42 -1.87 -13.83
C GLY A 89 -27.63 -0.37 -14.03
N GLU A 90 -28.86 0.05 -14.29
CA GLU A 90 -29.24 1.49 -14.44
C GLU A 90 -28.94 2.28 -13.16
N LYS A 91 -29.27 1.72 -11.99
CA LYS A 91 -29.01 2.40 -10.71
C LYS A 91 -27.51 2.55 -10.46
N LEU A 92 -26.72 1.53 -10.79
CA LEU A 92 -25.28 1.55 -10.65
C LEU A 92 -24.61 2.56 -11.61
N GLU A 93 -25.11 2.65 -12.85
CA GLU A 93 -24.67 3.68 -13.80
C GLU A 93 -24.99 5.09 -13.28
N PHE A 94 -26.21 5.30 -12.80
CA PHE A 94 -26.61 6.57 -12.19
C PHE A 94 -25.72 6.94 -10.99
N LEU A 95 -25.36 5.98 -10.13
CA LEU A 95 -24.48 6.23 -9.00
C LEU A 95 -23.04 6.56 -9.45
N LYS A 96 -22.54 5.88 -10.48
CA LYS A 96 -21.24 6.21 -11.09
C LYS A 96 -21.23 7.60 -11.69
N GLU A 97 -22.24 7.96 -12.47
CA GLU A 97 -22.38 9.32 -13.03
C GLU A 97 -22.42 10.37 -11.92
N LYS A 98 -23.18 10.12 -10.85
CA LYS A 98 -23.26 10.99 -9.68
C LYS A 98 -21.88 11.16 -9.02
N GLN A 99 -21.12 10.09 -8.87
CA GLN A 99 -19.76 10.12 -8.34
C GLN A 99 -18.81 10.90 -9.28
N GLU A 100 -18.89 10.69 -10.59
CA GLU A 100 -18.08 11.43 -11.56
C GLU A 100 -18.39 12.93 -11.54
N ILE A 101 -19.66 13.31 -11.45
CA ILE A 101 -20.07 14.71 -11.31
C ILE A 101 -19.53 15.29 -9.99
N ALA A 102 -19.61 14.53 -8.90
CA ALA A 102 -19.05 14.94 -7.62
C ALA A 102 -17.52 15.15 -7.69
N ARG A 103 -16.79 14.24 -8.37
CA ARG A 103 -15.34 14.36 -8.61
C ARG A 103 -15.01 15.58 -9.48
N LYS A 104 -15.79 15.84 -10.54
CA LYS A 104 -15.62 17.05 -11.40
C LYS A 104 -15.85 18.34 -10.62
N ASN A 105 -16.84 18.35 -9.73
CA ASN A 105 -17.19 19.52 -8.92
C ASN A 105 -16.52 19.52 -7.54
N GLN A 106 -15.54 18.66 -7.32
CA GLN A 106 -14.83 18.56 -6.06
C GLN A 106 -14.20 19.91 -5.68
N THR A 107 -14.38 20.29 -4.43
CA THR A 107 -13.69 21.39 -3.76
C THR A 107 -13.24 20.92 -2.39
N LEU A 108 -12.30 21.62 -1.75
CA LEU A 108 -11.88 21.29 -0.39
C LEU A 108 -13.06 21.38 0.58
N VAL A 109 -13.93 22.38 0.42
CA VAL A 109 -15.16 22.53 1.20
C VAL A 109 -16.08 21.33 1.03
N SER A 110 -16.30 20.86 -0.22
CA SER A 110 -17.17 19.70 -0.48
C SER A 110 -16.64 18.40 0.15
N LEU A 111 -15.33 18.29 0.33
CA LEU A 111 -14.68 17.16 1.01
C LEU A 111 -14.76 17.25 2.53
N LEU A 112 -14.41 18.41 3.10
CA LEU A 112 -14.15 18.56 4.54
C LEU A 112 -15.29 19.18 5.34
N VAL A 113 -16.27 19.83 4.71
CA VAL A 113 -17.40 20.46 5.43
C VAL A 113 -18.59 19.52 5.51
N SER A 114 -19.22 19.47 6.67
CA SER A 114 -20.51 18.78 6.89
C SER A 114 -21.60 19.79 7.26
N SER A 115 -22.86 19.35 7.31
CA SER A 115 -23.98 20.21 7.72
C SER A 115 -23.86 20.77 9.15
N SER A 116 -23.05 20.12 9.99
CA SER A 116 -22.85 20.48 11.41
C SER A 116 -21.49 21.08 11.71
N ARG A 117 -20.55 21.11 10.74
CA ARG A 117 -19.18 21.52 10.97
C ARG A 117 -18.51 22.05 9.70
N ASP A 118 -17.86 23.21 9.82
CA ASP A 118 -17.08 23.90 8.76
C ASP A 118 -15.61 24.13 9.14
N PHE A 119 -15.10 23.43 10.16
CA PHE A 119 -13.75 23.59 10.70
C PHE A 119 -13.03 22.26 10.84
N VAL A 120 -11.71 22.31 10.93
CA VAL A 120 -10.80 21.26 11.41
C VAL A 120 -10.20 21.71 12.74
N ILE A 121 -9.51 20.82 13.47
CA ILE A 121 -8.92 21.12 14.76
C ILE A 121 -7.40 20.98 14.73
N SER A 122 -6.69 21.81 15.45
CA SER A 122 -5.27 21.64 15.76
C SER A 122 -5.09 20.71 16.98
N ASN A 123 -3.87 20.26 17.23
CA ASN A 123 -3.59 19.33 18.34
C ASN A 123 -3.77 19.94 19.73
N ASP A 124 -3.84 21.26 19.84
CA ASP A 124 -4.21 22.02 21.04
C ASP A 124 -5.72 22.32 21.13
N GLY A 125 -6.51 21.80 20.17
CA GLY A 125 -7.97 21.90 20.15
C GLY A 125 -8.53 23.19 19.54
N VAL A 126 -7.69 24.05 18.96
CA VAL A 126 -8.16 25.27 18.28
C VAL A 126 -8.88 24.90 16.99
N LYS A 127 -10.04 25.53 16.76
CA LYS A 127 -10.82 25.36 15.53
C LYS A 127 -10.26 26.25 14.43
N VAL A 128 -9.98 25.66 13.29
CA VAL A 128 -9.50 26.33 12.09
C VAL A 128 -10.56 26.17 10.99
N PRO A 129 -11.15 27.23 10.45
CA PRO A 129 -12.12 27.14 9.36
C PRO A 129 -11.53 26.41 8.15
N VAL A 130 -12.31 25.55 7.51
CA VAL A 130 -11.88 24.87 6.27
C VAL A 130 -11.59 25.90 5.15
N ALA A 131 -12.28 27.02 5.15
CA ALA A 131 -12.03 28.13 4.22
C ALA A 131 -10.59 28.67 4.30
N ASP A 132 -9.94 28.61 5.46
CA ASP A 132 -8.53 29.04 5.61
C ASP A 132 -7.53 28.08 4.94
N LEU A 133 -7.98 26.92 4.50
CA LEU A 133 -7.20 25.94 3.77
C LEU A 133 -7.37 26.06 2.27
N GLU A 134 -8.35 26.82 1.76
CA GLU A 134 -8.54 27.04 0.34
C GLU A 134 -7.33 27.73 -0.28
N GLY A 135 -6.99 27.35 -1.51
CA GLY A 135 -5.79 27.84 -2.18
C GLY A 135 -4.48 27.25 -1.69
N LYS A 136 -4.49 26.38 -0.69
CA LYS A 136 -3.31 25.63 -0.23
C LYS A 136 -3.26 24.25 -0.84
N MET A 137 -2.07 23.66 -0.89
CA MET A 137 -1.89 22.23 -1.09
C MET A 137 -2.27 21.52 0.21
N VAL A 138 -3.21 20.57 0.16
CA VAL A 138 -3.69 19.87 1.37
C VAL A 138 -3.50 18.35 1.21
N GLY A 139 -2.80 17.74 2.16
CA GLY A 139 -2.71 16.28 2.30
C GLY A 139 -3.81 15.75 3.23
N LEU A 140 -4.71 14.92 2.75
CA LEU A 140 -5.65 14.19 3.60
C LEU A 140 -4.98 12.88 4.04
N TYR A 141 -4.62 12.80 5.31
CA TYR A 141 -3.86 11.68 5.87
C TYR A 141 -4.78 10.70 6.59
N PHE A 142 -5.02 9.55 5.99
CA PHE A 142 -5.80 8.46 6.56
C PHE A 142 -4.92 7.62 7.48
N TYR A 143 -5.30 7.55 8.74
CA TYR A 143 -4.49 7.01 9.83
C TYR A 143 -5.30 6.15 10.78
N PHE A 144 -4.67 5.10 11.29
CA PHE A 144 -5.15 4.28 12.40
C PHE A 144 -4.00 4.02 13.37
N HIS A 145 -4.16 4.36 14.65
CA HIS A 145 -3.11 4.26 15.66
C HIS A 145 -2.64 2.82 15.91
N GLY A 146 -3.55 1.85 15.87
CA GLY A 146 -3.24 0.43 15.98
C GLY A 146 -2.50 -0.19 14.79
N HIS A 147 -2.16 0.59 13.76
CA HIS A 147 -1.49 0.12 12.54
C HIS A 147 -0.03 0.56 12.50
N PRO A 148 0.96 -0.34 12.79
CA PRO A 148 2.37 0.03 12.88
C PRO A 148 2.92 0.78 11.66
N PRO A 149 2.61 0.41 10.39
CA PRO A 149 3.03 1.17 9.23
C PRO A 149 2.55 2.62 9.22
N SER A 150 1.30 2.89 9.68
CA SER A 150 0.80 4.27 9.80
C SER A 150 1.61 5.07 10.83
N VAL A 151 1.93 4.47 11.98
CA VAL A 151 2.73 5.13 13.02
C VAL A 151 4.14 5.45 12.51
N GLN A 152 4.77 4.53 11.79
CA GLN A 152 6.08 4.73 11.20
C GLN A 152 6.05 5.85 10.15
N PHE A 153 5.08 5.82 9.24
CA PHE A 153 4.91 6.84 8.20
C PHE A 153 4.67 8.24 8.79
N THR A 154 3.93 8.34 9.91
CA THR A 154 3.69 9.63 10.59
C THR A 154 4.99 10.37 10.89
N SER A 155 6.02 9.69 11.39
CA SER A 155 7.32 10.32 11.69
C SER A 155 7.98 10.86 10.41
N ARG A 156 7.93 10.08 9.33
CA ARG A 156 8.47 10.49 8.02
C ARG A 156 7.71 11.70 7.45
N LEU A 157 6.37 11.66 7.52
CA LEU A 157 5.53 12.77 7.07
C LEU A 157 5.77 14.04 7.88
N ALA A 158 5.99 13.93 9.20
CA ALA A 158 6.28 15.09 10.06
C ALA A 158 7.59 15.79 9.67
N ASP A 159 8.65 15.01 9.38
CA ASP A 159 9.91 15.56 8.88
C ASP A 159 9.76 16.28 7.55
N VAL A 160 8.97 15.69 6.65
CA VAL A 160 8.68 16.26 5.31
C VAL A 160 7.85 17.52 5.44
N TYR A 161 6.79 17.49 6.24
CA TYR A 161 5.93 18.64 6.52
C TYR A 161 6.74 19.82 7.05
N LYS A 162 7.60 19.59 8.05
CA LYS A 162 8.46 20.62 8.62
C LYS A 162 9.38 21.25 7.55
N LYS A 163 10.05 20.43 6.73
CA LYS A 163 10.93 20.93 5.67
C LYS A 163 10.22 21.75 4.61
N ILE A 164 8.98 21.37 4.27
CA ILE A 164 8.16 22.13 3.31
C ILE A 164 7.74 23.48 3.91
N LYS A 165 7.32 23.49 5.17
CA LYS A 165 7.00 24.75 5.90
C LYS A 165 8.21 25.67 6.02
N GLU A 166 9.40 25.14 6.31
CA GLU A 166 10.66 25.89 6.36
C GLU A 166 11.03 26.53 5.01
N LYS A 167 10.65 25.90 3.88
CA LYS A 167 10.80 26.46 2.53
C LYS A 167 9.75 27.55 2.20
N GLY A 168 8.79 27.81 3.09
CA GLY A 168 7.72 28.82 2.92
C GLY A 168 6.58 28.35 2.03
N GLU A 169 6.50 27.06 1.72
CA GLU A 169 5.46 26.50 0.86
C GLU A 169 4.09 26.45 1.56
N SER A 170 3.03 26.64 0.78
CA SER A 170 1.65 26.65 1.27
C SER A 170 1.07 25.23 1.31
N PHE A 171 1.61 24.39 2.19
CA PHE A 171 1.21 22.99 2.39
C PHE A 171 0.58 22.79 3.77
N GLU A 172 -0.53 22.06 3.82
CA GLU A 172 -1.17 21.66 5.09
C GLU A 172 -1.53 20.19 5.07
N VAL A 173 -1.64 19.57 6.22
CA VAL A 173 -2.11 18.19 6.36
C VAL A 173 -3.36 18.18 7.25
N VAL A 174 -4.34 17.39 6.88
CA VAL A 174 -5.54 17.13 7.69
C VAL A 174 -5.60 15.62 7.96
N LEU A 175 -5.48 15.26 9.23
CA LEU A 175 -5.64 13.88 9.69
C LEU A 175 -7.11 13.45 9.55
N VAL A 176 -7.33 12.33 8.90
CA VAL A 176 -8.58 11.57 8.86
C VAL A 176 -8.37 10.34 9.73
N GLY A 177 -8.69 10.46 11.03
CA GLY A 177 -8.50 9.38 12.00
C GLY A 177 -9.57 8.31 11.85
N LEU A 178 -9.15 7.06 11.78
CA LEU A 178 -10.03 5.88 11.65
C LEU A 178 -10.04 5.05 12.96
N ASP A 179 -9.61 5.64 14.05
CA ASP A 179 -9.52 5.00 15.36
C ASP A 179 -10.91 4.75 15.94
N GLY A 180 -11.09 3.58 16.58
CA GLY A 180 -12.36 3.17 17.17
C GLY A 180 -12.65 3.82 18.52
N ASN A 181 -11.63 4.41 19.18
CA ASN A 181 -11.79 5.10 20.45
C ASN A 181 -11.01 6.43 20.51
N GLU A 182 -11.48 7.32 21.38
CA GLU A 182 -10.97 8.68 21.48
C GLU A 182 -9.55 8.77 22.07
N ASP A 183 -9.19 7.85 22.96
CA ASP A 183 -7.87 7.85 23.60
C ASP A 183 -6.77 7.46 22.60
N GLU A 184 -7.04 6.49 21.71
CA GLU A 184 -6.11 6.12 20.65
C GLU A 184 -5.96 7.25 19.63
N PHE A 185 -7.07 7.85 19.21
CA PHE A 185 -7.04 9.02 18.33
C PHE A 185 -6.20 10.16 18.96
N LYS A 186 -6.44 10.52 20.23
CA LYS A 186 -5.69 11.57 20.93
C LYS A 186 -4.21 11.25 21.04
N LYS A 187 -3.86 10.01 21.41
CA LYS A 187 -2.44 9.58 21.50
C LYS A 187 -1.71 9.74 20.17
N GLY A 188 -2.34 9.33 19.07
CA GLY A 188 -1.78 9.50 17.74
C GLY A 188 -1.66 10.98 17.37
N PHE A 189 -2.76 11.72 17.45
CA PHE A 189 -2.84 13.11 17.00
C PHE A 189 -1.93 14.06 17.78
N GLN A 190 -1.73 13.85 19.09
CA GLN A 190 -0.83 14.69 19.92
C GLN A 190 0.63 14.71 19.40
N THR A 191 1.05 13.71 18.65
CA THR A 191 2.40 13.65 18.08
C THR A 191 2.51 14.33 16.71
N MET A 192 1.41 14.83 16.16
CA MET A 192 1.31 15.35 14.80
C MET A 192 1.27 16.88 14.80
N PRO A 193 2.06 17.56 13.94
CA PRO A 193 2.14 19.02 13.92
C PRO A 193 1.09 19.71 13.03
N TRP A 194 0.09 19.01 12.56
CA TRP A 194 -0.91 19.45 11.59
C TRP A 194 -2.33 19.39 12.14
N LEU A 195 -3.32 19.59 11.27
CA LEU A 195 -4.73 19.66 11.61
C LEU A 195 -5.40 18.26 11.54
N ALA A 196 -6.60 18.12 12.10
CA ALA A 196 -7.39 16.91 12.05
C ALA A 196 -8.89 17.18 11.86
N LEU A 197 -9.62 16.22 11.31
CA LEU A 197 -11.06 16.12 11.54
C LEU A 197 -11.30 15.71 12.99
N PRO A 198 -12.37 16.22 13.66
CA PRO A 198 -12.71 15.77 15.00
C PRO A 198 -12.93 14.25 15.06
N PHE A 199 -12.69 13.68 16.24
CA PHE A 199 -12.91 12.24 16.46
C PHE A 199 -14.35 11.84 16.12
N GLN A 200 -14.52 10.73 15.40
CA GLN A 200 -15.81 10.19 14.93
C GLN A 200 -16.64 11.18 14.08
N ASP A 201 -16.01 12.14 13.41
CA ASP A 201 -16.73 12.98 12.44
C ASP A 201 -17.23 12.13 11.27
N SER A 202 -18.50 12.26 10.92
CA SER A 202 -19.12 11.50 9.81
C SER A 202 -18.45 11.75 8.44
N THR A 203 -17.67 12.82 8.33
CA THR A 203 -16.87 13.10 7.14
C THR A 203 -15.77 12.06 6.93
N CYS A 204 -15.27 11.40 7.98
CA CYS A 204 -14.25 10.35 7.86
C CYS A 204 -14.75 9.19 7.00
N ASP A 205 -15.93 8.63 7.31
CA ASP A 205 -16.52 7.53 6.54
C ASP A 205 -16.86 7.94 5.11
N LYS A 206 -17.35 9.18 4.93
CA LYS A 206 -17.59 9.76 3.61
C LYS A 206 -16.31 9.82 2.77
N LEU A 207 -15.19 10.25 3.36
CA LEU A 207 -13.91 10.34 2.66
C LEU A 207 -13.32 8.96 2.35
N VAL A 208 -13.43 7.99 3.26
CA VAL A 208 -13.05 6.59 3.03
C VAL A 208 -13.76 6.03 1.79
N SER A 209 -15.08 6.23 1.71
CA SER A 209 -15.87 5.79 0.57
C SER A 209 -15.57 6.57 -0.70
N TYR A 210 -15.43 7.90 -0.61
CA TYR A 210 -15.17 8.78 -1.75
C TYR A 210 -13.84 8.49 -2.45
N PHE A 211 -12.78 8.21 -1.67
CA PHE A 211 -11.46 7.86 -2.20
C PHE A 211 -11.26 6.35 -2.38
N GLU A 212 -12.30 5.54 -2.15
CA GLU A 212 -12.24 4.07 -2.28
C GLU A 212 -11.02 3.49 -1.52
N LEU A 213 -10.85 3.93 -0.26
CA LEU A 213 -9.68 3.61 0.54
C LEU A 213 -9.54 2.09 0.72
N ASN A 214 -8.41 1.53 0.31
CA ASN A 214 -8.13 0.09 0.36
C ASN A 214 -6.85 -0.28 1.10
N ALA A 215 -6.06 0.70 1.53
CA ALA A 215 -4.79 0.50 2.24
C ALA A 215 -4.51 1.63 3.21
N LEU A 216 -3.68 1.35 4.23
CA LEU A 216 -3.09 2.33 5.15
C LEU A 216 -1.57 2.12 5.23
N PRO A 217 -0.79 3.18 5.42
CA PRO A 217 -1.20 4.58 5.39
C PRO A 217 -1.58 5.05 3.99
N THR A 218 -2.51 5.96 3.86
CA THR A 218 -2.82 6.66 2.61
C THR A 218 -2.76 8.16 2.81
N LEU A 219 -2.14 8.88 1.89
CA LEU A 219 -2.07 10.34 1.85
C LEU A 219 -2.58 10.84 0.50
N VAL A 220 -3.81 11.35 0.50
CA VAL A 220 -4.41 11.97 -0.70
C VAL A 220 -3.97 13.42 -0.79
N ILE A 221 -3.45 13.84 -1.93
CA ILE A 221 -3.05 15.24 -2.15
C ILE A 221 -4.14 15.98 -2.92
N ILE A 222 -4.61 17.06 -2.32
CA ILE A 222 -5.56 18.00 -2.89
C ILE A 222 -4.81 19.26 -3.30
N GLY A 223 -4.99 19.68 -4.54
CA GLY A 223 -4.39 20.90 -5.08
C GLY A 223 -5.04 22.18 -4.58
N PRO A 224 -4.44 23.35 -4.85
CA PRO A 224 -4.99 24.66 -4.50
C PRO A 224 -6.35 24.96 -5.12
N ASP A 225 -6.69 24.28 -6.21
CA ASP A 225 -8.00 24.34 -6.87
C ASP A 225 -9.06 23.43 -6.24
N GLY A 226 -8.70 22.73 -5.16
CA GLY A 226 -9.53 21.77 -4.47
C GLY A 226 -9.68 20.42 -5.16
N LYS A 227 -8.95 20.15 -6.26
CA LYS A 227 -8.97 18.88 -6.98
C LYS A 227 -7.92 17.90 -6.44
N THR A 228 -8.21 16.62 -6.58
CA THR A 228 -7.24 15.57 -6.25
C THR A 228 -6.11 15.56 -7.26
N LEU A 229 -4.89 15.81 -6.80
CA LEU A 229 -3.66 15.73 -7.60
C LEU A 229 -3.04 14.33 -7.55
N ASN A 230 -3.09 13.69 -6.37
CA ASN A 230 -2.54 12.35 -6.19
C ASN A 230 -3.44 11.57 -5.21
N PRO A 231 -3.99 10.43 -5.61
CA PRO A 231 -4.86 9.64 -4.75
C PRO A 231 -4.12 8.93 -3.60
N ASN A 232 -2.80 8.72 -3.72
CA ASN A 232 -1.95 8.26 -2.63
C ASN A 232 -0.49 8.63 -2.88
N ALA A 233 0.03 9.56 -2.11
CA ALA A 233 1.42 10.03 -2.15
C ALA A 233 2.30 9.41 -1.06
N ALA A 234 1.83 8.39 -0.30
CA ALA A 234 2.59 7.83 0.81
C ALA A 234 3.95 7.28 0.34
N ASP A 235 3.97 6.42 -0.67
CA ASP A 235 5.21 5.85 -1.21
C ASP A 235 6.15 6.93 -1.76
N LEU A 236 5.60 7.97 -2.39
CA LEU A 236 6.39 9.07 -2.92
C LEU A 236 7.09 9.86 -1.81
N ILE A 237 6.41 10.04 -0.67
CA ILE A 237 6.99 10.68 0.52
C ILE A 237 8.06 9.79 1.17
N GLU A 238 7.81 8.49 1.28
CA GLU A 238 8.79 7.53 1.81
C GLU A 238 10.08 7.54 0.97
N ASP A 239 9.94 7.46 -0.35
CA ASP A 239 11.08 7.34 -1.27
C ASP A 239 11.84 8.66 -1.45
N GLN A 240 11.14 9.79 -1.66
CA GLN A 240 11.73 11.05 -2.10
C GLN A 240 11.66 12.19 -1.06
N GLY A 241 10.83 12.03 -0.03
CA GLY A 241 10.67 13.04 1.01
C GLY A 241 10.16 14.38 0.50
N ALA A 242 10.71 15.48 1.02
CA ALA A 242 10.29 16.84 0.68
C ALA A 242 10.61 17.27 -0.75
N GLU A 243 11.53 16.59 -1.45
CA GLU A 243 11.87 16.89 -2.85
C GLU A 243 10.74 16.48 -3.81
N ALA A 244 9.84 15.59 -3.35
CA ALA A 244 8.67 15.19 -4.13
C ALA A 244 7.55 16.25 -4.15
N TYR A 245 7.65 17.32 -3.35
CA TYR A 245 6.65 18.39 -3.39
C TYR A 245 6.54 18.98 -4.81
N PRO A 246 5.35 19.22 -5.37
CA PRO A 246 4.01 19.21 -4.75
C PRO A 246 3.29 17.84 -4.72
N PHE A 247 3.98 16.72 -4.77
CA PHE A 247 3.45 15.35 -4.71
C PHE A 247 2.46 14.98 -5.83
N SER A 248 2.51 15.69 -6.94
CA SER A 248 1.65 15.44 -8.09
C SER A 248 2.07 14.18 -8.86
N LEU A 249 1.16 13.68 -9.70
CA LEU A 249 1.46 12.54 -10.58
C LEU A 249 2.55 12.89 -11.59
N GLU A 250 2.61 14.15 -12.06
CA GLU A 250 3.67 14.63 -12.95
C GLU A 250 5.04 14.54 -12.28
N LYS A 251 5.11 14.89 -10.96
CA LYS A 251 6.35 14.77 -10.20
C LYS A 251 6.80 13.32 -10.04
N LEU A 252 5.85 12.41 -9.89
CA LEU A 252 6.14 10.97 -9.85
C LEU A 252 6.68 10.48 -11.19
N VAL A 253 6.13 10.93 -12.32
CA VAL A 253 6.64 10.61 -13.66
C VAL A 253 8.06 11.17 -13.84
N GLU A 254 8.31 12.43 -13.43
CA GLU A 254 9.65 13.03 -13.48
C GLU A 254 10.69 12.18 -12.74
N PHE A 255 10.39 11.72 -11.50
CA PHE A 255 11.29 10.84 -10.77
C PHE A 255 11.49 9.49 -11.45
N ALA A 256 10.43 8.92 -12.03
CA ALA A 256 10.54 7.68 -12.79
C ALA A 256 11.45 7.83 -14.02
N GLU A 257 11.35 8.95 -14.72
CA GLU A 257 12.23 9.26 -15.87
C GLU A 257 13.67 9.47 -15.45
N ILE A 258 13.92 10.21 -14.35
CA ILE A 258 15.26 10.39 -13.80
C ILE A 258 15.86 9.03 -13.40
N GLU A 259 15.10 8.18 -12.72
CA GLU A 259 15.57 6.85 -12.31
C GLU A 259 15.81 5.95 -13.53
N LYS A 260 14.96 6.01 -14.55
CA LYS A 260 15.17 5.31 -15.83
C LYS A 260 16.45 5.76 -16.52
N ALA A 261 16.67 7.06 -16.66
CA ALA A 261 17.90 7.60 -17.24
C ALA A 261 19.13 7.21 -16.44
N ARG A 262 19.02 7.18 -15.10
CA ARG A 262 20.08 6.72 -14.20
C ARG A 262 20.39 5.24 -14.39
N LEU A 263 19.38 4.40 -14.62
CA LEU A 263 19.55 2.98 -14.89
C LEU A 263 20.20 2.75 -16.26
N GLU A 264 19.75 3.47 -17.28
CA GLU A 264 20.30 3.39 -18.65
C GLU A 264 21.77 3.86 -18.73
N SER A 265 22.15 4.85 -17.93
CA SER A 265 23.54 5.35 -17.85
C SER A 265 24.41 4.56 -16.85
N GLN A 266 23.86 3.56 -16.17
CA GLN A 266 24.58 2.79 -15.17
C GLN A 266 25.64 1.90 -15.80
N THR A 267 26.86 1.99 -15.31
CA THR A 267 27.98 1.10 -15.65
C THR A 267 28.41 0.31 -14.42
N LEU A 268 29.15 -0.76 -14.64
CA LEU A 268 29.74 -1.55 -13.53
C LEU A 268 30.68 -0.71 -12.69
N GLU A 269 31.44 0.18 -13.34
CA GLU A 269 32.33 1.13 -12.69
C GLU A 269 31.56 2.08 -11.77
N SER A 270 30.41 2.62 -12.23
CA SER A 270 29.58 3.52 -11.42
C SER A 270 28.99 2.84 -10.17
N LEU A 271 28.86 1.50 -10.18
CA LEU A 271 28.38 0.71 -9.06
C LEU A 271 29.50 0.28 -8.10
N LEU A 272 30.67 -0.07 -8.63
CA LEU A 272 31.72 -0.75 -7.89
C LEU A 272 33.00 0.06 -7.67
N VAL A 273 33.17 1.21 -8.31
CA VAL A 273 34.33 2.07 -8.10
C VAL A 273 33.99 3.21 -7.15
N GLN A 274 34.76 3.32 -6.06
CA GLN A 274 34.60 4.41 -5.09
C GLN A 274 35.99 4.83 -4.56
N GLY A 275 36.48 5.98 -5.01
CA GLY A 275 37.82 6.45 -4.69
C GLY A 275 38.90 5.49 -5.19
N ASP A 276 39.74 5.01 -4.29
CA ASP A 276 40.82 4.03 -4.53
C ASP A 276 40.32 2.55 -4.55
N LYS A 277 39.05 2.34 -4.29
CA LYS A 277 38.42 1.01 -4.29
C LYS A 277 37.83 0.71 -5.65
N ASP A 278 38.66 0.20 -6.56
CA ASP A 278 38.33 -0.17 -7.93
C ASP A 278 38.44 -1.69 -8.19
N PHE A 279 38.37 -2.51 -7.12
CA PHE A 279 38.58 -3.95 -7.17
C PHE A 279 37.51 -4.72 -6.36
N VAL A 280 37.37 -6.00 -6.67
CA VAL A 280 36.75 -7.04 -5.85
C VAL A 280 37.77 -8.13 -5.53
N LEU A 281 37.46 -9.05 -4.63
CA LEU A 281 38.34 -10.16 -4.28
C LEU A 281 37.93 -11.44 -5.02
N ASP A 282 38.91 -12.19 -5.45
CA ASP A 282 38.72 -13.58 -5.84
C ASP A 282 38.79 -14.52 -4.62
N LYS A 283 38.58 -15.83 -4.86
CA LYS A 283 38.62 -16.86 -3.79
C LYS A 283 39.97 -16.99 -3.09
N SER A 284 41.04 -16.57 -3.70
CA SER A 284 42.39 -16.56 -3.10
C SER A 284 42.67 -15.29 -2.27
N GLY A 285 41.72 -14.34 -2.25
CA GLY A 285 41.91 -13.01 -1.66
C GLY A 285 42.64 -12.03 -2.56
N SER A 286 42.94 -12.43 -3.81
CA SER A 286 43.59 -11.55 -4.78
C SER A 286 42.61 -10.51 -5.33
N LYS A 287 43.14 -9.30 -5.62
CA LYS A 287 42.38 -8.21 -6.19
C LYS A 287 42.13 -8.46 -7.69
N VAL A 288 40.87 -8.37 -8.08
CA VAL A 288 40.43 -8.36 -9.47
C VAL A 288 39.84 -6.97 -9.76
N LEU A 289 40.43 -6.25 -10.71
CA LEU A 289 39.97 -4.91 -11.03
C LEU A 289 38.55 -4.91 -11.62
N VAL A 290 37.76 -3.91 -11.26
CA VAL A 290 36.39 -3.74 -11.81
C VAL A 290 36.42 -3.59 -13.34
N SER A 291 37.45 -2.95 -13.89
CA SER A 291 37.68 -2.83 -15.34
C SER A 291 37.83 -4.18 -16.05
N GLU A 292 38.32 -5.22 -15.40
CA GLU A 292 38.44 -6.57 -15.95
C GLU A 292 37.08 -7.29 -16.00
N LEU A 293 36.09 -6.75 -15.32
CA LEU A 293 34.71 -7.26 -15.30
C LEU A 293 33.82 -6.54 -16.31
N SER A 294 34.31 -5.52 -16.97
CA SER A 294 33.56 -4.78 -18.00
C SER A 294 33.17 -5.73 -19.15
N GLY A 295 31.93 -5.65 -19.62
CA GLY A 295 31.38 -6.53 -20.62
C GLY A 295 30.99 -7.93 -20.14
N LYS A 296 31.13 -8.24 -18.84
CA LYS A 296 30.65 -9.49 -18.26
C LYS A 296 29.22 -9.36 -17.73
N ASN A 297 28.49 -10.47 -17.72
CA ASN A 297 27.20 -10.59 -17.06
C ASN A 297 27.40 -10.75 -15.55
N ILE A 298 27.10 -9.73 -14.77
CA ILE A 298 27.35 -9.66 -13.32
C ILE A 298 26.05 -9.85 -12.55
N LEU A 299 26.05 -10.79 -11.61
CA LEU A 299 25.00 -10.98 -10.62
C LEU A 299 25.52 -10.60 -9.24
N PHE A 300 24.83 -9.69 -8.54
CA PHE A 300 25.11 -9.37 -7.14
C PHE A 300 24.36 -10.31 -6.22
N TYR A 301 25.08 -11.03 -5.37
CA TYR A 301 24.51 -11.94 -4.37
C TYR A 301 24.61 -11.34 -2.97
N PHE A 302 23.50 -10.78 -2.50
CA PHE A 302 23.39 -10.27 -1.12
C PHE A 302 22.99 -11.41 -0.20
N SER A 303 23.87 -11.72 0.79
CA SER A 303 23.66 -12.87 1.66
C SER A 303 24.49 -12.76 2.95
N ALA A 304 24.22 -13.64 3.93
CA ALA A 304 24.97 -13.71 5.18
C ALA A 304 24.91 -15.12 5.78
N GLN A 305 25.94 -15.50 6.55
CA GLN A 305 26.01 -16.78 7.23
C GLN A 305 24.86 -16.98 8.24
N TRP A 306 24.49 -15.94 8.97
CA TRP A 306 23.41 -15.99 9.96
C TRP A 306 22.01 -16.17 9.35
N CYS A 307 21.84 -15.95 8.05
CA CYS A 307 20.59 -16.04 7.32
C CYS A 307 20.30 -17.52 6.96
N GLY A 308 19.38 -18.15 7.65
CA GLY A 308 19.00 -19.55 7.42
C GLY A 308 18.55 -19.85 5.99
N PRO A 309 17.58 -19.09 5.43
CA PRO A 309 17.16 -19.24 4.03
C PRO A 309 18.33 -19.04 3.04
N CYS A 310 19.25 -18.12 3.31
CA CYS A 310 20.40 -17.86 2.44
C CYS A 310 21.34 -19.08 2.39
N ARG A 311 21.59 -19.72 3.53
CA ARG A 311 22.40 -20.96 3.59
C ARG A 311 21.74 -22.12 2.85
N ALA A 312 20.42 -22.22 2.93
CA ALA A 312 19.67 -23.24 2.20
C ALA A 312 19.69 -23.02 0.67
N PHE A 313 19.73 -21.76 0.24
CA PHE A 313 19.78 -21.39 -1.19
C PHE A 313 21.17 -21.56 -1.83
N LEU A 314 22.25 -21.36 -1.06
CA LEU A 314 23.63 -21.32 -1.57
C LEU A 314 24.03 -22.56 -2.37
N PRO A 315 23.76 -23.81 -1.97
CA PRO A 315 24.14 -25.00 -2.75
C PRO A 315 23.51 -25.00 -4.15
N LYS A 316 22.24 -24.61 -4.26
CA LYS A 316 21.55 -24.51 -5.55
C LYS A 316 22.12 -23.40 -6.43
N LEU A 317 22.50 -22.27 -5.84
CA LEU A 317 23.14 -21.18 -6.58
C LEU A 317 24.53 -21.61 -7.12
N ILE A 318 25.29 -22.38 -6.36
CA ILE A 318 26.59 -22.92 -6.79
C ILE A 318 26.44 -23.87 -7.98
N GLU A 319 25.47 -24.79 -7.95
CA GLU A 319 25.14 -25.68 -9.05
C GLU A 319 24.83 -24.87 -10.32
N ILE A 320 23.91 -23.92 -10.22
CA ILE A 320 23.50 -23.06 -11.35
C ILE A 320 24.68 -22.21 -11.86
N TYR A 321 25.51 -21.68 -10.96
CA TYR A 321 26.70 -20.93 -11.35
C TYR A 321 27.63 -21.75 -12.25
N HIS A 322 27.90 -22.99 -11.90
CA HIS A 322 28.74 -23.87 -12.72
C HIS A 322 28.11 -24.20 -14.06
N GLU A 323 26.80 -24.46 -14.11
CA GLU A 323 26.08 -24.69 -15.35
C GLU A 323 26.13 -23.50 -16.31
N ILE A 324 25.88 -22.28 -15.78
CA ILE A 324 25.92 -21.06 -16.58
C ILE A 324 27.35 -20.77 -17.01
N LYS A 325 28.31 -20.86 -16.09
CA LYS A 325 29.72 -20.57 -16.35
C LYS A 325 30.32 -21.48 -17.43
N ALA A 326 29.84 -22.71 -17.52
CA ALA A 326 30.23 -23.66 -18.59
C ALA A 326 29.72 -23.23 -19.99
N LYS A 327 28.61 -22.49 -20.04
CA LYS A 327 27.98 -22.01 -21.29
C LYS A 327 28.36 -20.59 -21.63
N ASP A 328 28.53 -19.75 -20.61
CA ASP A 328 28.88 -18.33 -20.72
C ASP A 328 30.07 -18.01 -19.79
N SER A 329 31.28 -17.98 -20.38
CA SER A 329 32.48 -17.62 -19.64
C SER A 329 32.48 -16.17 -19.14
N ALA A 330 31.65 -15.30 -19.69
CA ALA A 330 31.48 -13.92 -19.27
C ALA A 330 30.56 -13.76 -18.04
N PHE A 331 29.84 -14.81 -17.64
CA PHE A 331 29.00 -14.77 -16.43
C PHE A 331 29.85 -14.75 -15.15
N GLN A 332 29.48 -13.90 -14.19
CA GLN A 332 30.17 -13.82 -12.90
C GLN A 332 29.19 -13.41 -11.77
N ILE A 333 29.47 -13.88 -10.55
CA ILE A 333 28.75 -13.48 -9.35
C ILE A 333 29.71 -12.66 -8.46
N ILE A 334 29.18 -11.62 -7.81
CA ILE A 334 29.87 -10.85 -6.77
C ILE A 334 29.07 -10.95 -5.48
N PHE A 335 29.65 -11.58 -4.47
CA PHE A 335 29.09 -11.69 -3.14
C PHE A 335 29.18 -10.36 -2.40
N VAL A 336 28.04 -9.93 -1.82
CA VAL A 336 27.93 -8.74 -0.99
C VAL A 336 27.44 -9.19 0.39
N SER A 337 28.36 -9.26 1.36
CA SER A 337 28.08 -9.83 2.67
C SER A 337 27.24 -8.92 3.57
N GLY A 338 26.23 -9.52 4.21
CA GLY A 338 25.48 -8.99 5.35
C GLY A 338 26.05 -9.42 6.71
N ASP A 339 27.19 -10.12 6.75
CA ASP A 339 27.76 -10.63 7.99
C ASP A 339 28.24 -9.52 8.93
N ARG A 340 28.20 -9.81 10.23
CA ARG A 340 28.49 -8.86 11.30
C ARG A 340 29.97 -8.82 11.68
N ASP A 341 30.69 -9.90 11.40
CA ASP A 341 32.11 -10.05 11.70
C ASP A 341 32.83 -10.77 10.55
N GLU A 342 34.16 -10.61 10.52
CA GLU A 342 35.01 -11.11 9.46
C GLU A 342 35.14 -12.63 9.46
N LEU A 343 35.04 -13.27 10.63
CA LEU A 343 35.08 -14.73 10.74
C LEU A 343 33.92 -15.38 10.03
N ALA A 344 32.68 -14.92 10.33
CA ALA A 344 31.46 -15.37 9.66
C ALA A 344 31.51 -15.13 8.15
N TYR A 345 32.00 -13.96 7.72
CA TYR A 345 32.22 -13.66 6.31
C TYR A 345 33.14 -14.68 5.65
N ASN A 346 34.34 -14.92 6.25
CA ASN A 346 35.34 -15.83 5.68
C ASN A 346 34.85 -17.27 5.62
N GLU A 347 34.18 -17.76 6.68
CA GLU A 347 33.58 -19.09 6.70
C GLU A 347 32.56 -19.25 5.61
N PHE A 348 31.64 -18.30 5.45
CA PHE A 348 30.58 -18.38 4.48
C PHE A 348 31.09 -18.24 3.04
N TYR A 349 32.01 -17.28 2.81
CA TYR A 349 32.60 -17.05 1.49
C TYR A 349 33.51 -18.21 1.05
N SER A 350 34.14 -18.95 1.97
CA SER A 350 35.01 -20.08 1.64
C SER A 350 34.33 -21.15 0.78
N GLY A 351 32.99 -21.31 0.93
CA GLY A 351 32.18 -22.23 0.13
C GLY A 351 31.78 -21.71 -1.26
N MET A 352 32.07 -20.46 -1.60
CA MET A 352 31.60 -19.81 -2.81
C MET A 352 32.68 -19.81 -3.92
N PRO A 353 32.36 -20.15 -5.19
CA PRO A 353 33.33 -20.21 -6.27
C PRO A 353 33.50 -18.89 -7.05
N TRP A 354 32.97 -17.79 -6.58
CA TRP A 354 32.90 -16.51 -7.28
C TRP A 354 33.60 -15.37 -6.54
N LEU A 355 33.47 -14.13 -7.06
CA LEU A 355 34.08 -12.92 -6.51
C LEU A 355 33.30 -12.39 -5.31
N ALA A 356 33.91 -11.53 -4.49
CA ALA A 356 33.25 -10.87 -3.36
C ALA A 356 33.74 -9.43 -3.17
N LEU A 357 32.91 -8.58 -2.57
CA LEU A 357 33.38 -7.36 -1.94
C LEU A 357 34.17 -7.72 -0.68
N PRO A 358 35.27 -6.99 -0.35
CA PRO A 358 35.95 -7.14 0.91
C PRO A 358 35.00 -7.02 2.11
N PHE A 359 35.30 -7.72 3.22
CA PHE A 359 34.55 -7.53 4.45
C PHE A 359 34.57 -6.06 4.92
N GLY A 360 33.46 -5.52 5.39
CA GLY A 360 33.35 -4.13 5.85
C GLY A 360 33.44 -3.05 4.76
N ASP A 361 33.37 -3.44 3.48
CA ASP A 361 33.44 -2.48 2.38
C ASP A 361 32.19 -1.57 2.33
N GLN A 362 32.41 -0.25 2.31
CA GLN A 362 31.36 0.76 2.32
C GLN A 362 30.46 0.72 1.07
N ARG A 363 30.94 0.20 -0.06
CA ARG A 363 30.16 0.02 -1.29
C ARG A 363 28.94 -0.88 -1.10
N LYS A 364 28.96 -1.79 -0.12
CA LYS A 364 27.82 -2.61 0.29
C LYS A 364 26.57 -1.75 0.53
N TRP A 365 26.68 -0.66 1.28
CA TRP A 365 25.55 0.20 1.62
C TRP A 365 24.98 0.94 0.40
N SER A 366 25.87 1.35 -0.50
CA SER A 366 25.48 1.98 -1.77
C SER A 366 24.70 0.99 -2.66
N LEU A 367 25.19 -0.26 -2.76
CA LEU A 367 24.53 -1.31 -3.53
C LEU A 367 23.19 -1.73 -2.90
N GLN A 368 23.12 -1.90 -1.58
CA GLN A 368 21.86 -2.23 -0.89
C GLN A 368 20.79 -1.16 -1.12
N ARG A 369 21.14 0.11 -0.97
CA ARG A 369 20.24 1.24 -1.26
C ARG A 369 19.84 1.26 -2.72
N ARG A 370 20.80 1.04 -3.62
CA ARG A 370 20.58 1.06 -5.07
C ARG A 370 19.59 0.00 -5.53
N PHE A 371 19.70 -1.20 -5.00
CA PHE A 371 18.88 -2.35 -5.37
C PHE A 371 17.71 -2.60 -4.40
N LYS A 372 17.44 -1.66 -3.48
CA LYS A 372 16.37 -1.74 -2.46
C LYS A 372 16.40 -3.07 -1.67
N VAL A 373 17.61 -3.56 -1.37
CA VAL A 373 17.80 -4.79 -0.58
C VAL A 373 17.57 -4.46 0.89
N GLN A 374 16.52 -5.03 1.46
CA GLN A 374 16.25 -4.97 2.90
C GLN A 374 17.15 -5.99 3.62
N SER A 375 17.81 -5.57 4.68
CA SER A 375 18.74 -6.39 5.50
C SER A 375 18.08 -6.78 6.83
#